data_2e9193ea07e135fdfa118c6b76456fd7
#
_entry.id   2e9193ea07e135fdfa118c6b76456fd7
#
_cell.length_a   1.000
_cell.length_b   1.000
_cell.length_c   1.000
_cell.angle_alpha   90.00
_cell.angle_beta   90.00
_cell.angle_gamma   90.00
#
_symmetry.space_group_name_H-M   'P 1'
#
loop_
_entity.id
_entity.type
_entity.pdbx_description
1 polymer ?
#
loop_
_entity_poly.entity_id
_entity_poly.type
_entity_poly.pdbx_seq_one_letter_code
_entity_poly.pdbx_strand_id
1 'polypeptide(L)'
;RAAVTGMRRGDLAAELISARLMREASGILLGGEAAESLQLPHAVEAPLALVLREAVTNIHRHARATEARIEISSEEGEFRMRVSDNGCGGLAAHGNGVSGMRERVRALGGTLAIDSPVRKGTTITVAVPVAAPVPAAAGRDAHPQPVGSAA
;
A
#
# COMPACT_ATOMS: atom_id res chain seq x y z
N ARG A 1 15.73 -21.89 -1.77
CA ARG A 1 16.31 -20.60 -1.92
C ARG A 1 15.77 -19.83 -3.12
N ALA A 2 15.70 -20.45 -4.26
CA ALA A 2 15.10 -19.85 -5.42
C ALA A 2 13.64 -19.48 -5.18
N ALA A 3 12.96 -20.21 -4.36
CA ALA A 3 11.57 -19.95 -4.06
C ALA A 3 11.35 -18.62 -3.38
N VAL A 4 12.39 -18.06 -2.78
CA VAL A 4 12.27 -16.79 -2.06
C VAL A 4 12.65 -15.61 -2.92
N THR A 5 13.02 -15.85 -4.15
CA THR A 5 13.58 -14.80 -4.99
C THR A 5 12.62 -13.66 -5.27
N GLY A 6 11.33 -13.94 -5.33
CA GLY A 6 10.34 -12.90 -5.59
C GLY A 6 9.87 -12.14 -4.37
N MET A 7 10.34 -12.54 -3.18
CA MET A 7 9.83 -11.97 -1.94
C MET A 7 10.86 -11.08 -1.29
N ARG A 8 11.00 -9.89 -1.84
CA ARG A 8 11.95 -8.93 -1.30
C ARG A 8 11.34 -8.13 -0.17
N ARG A 9 12.21 -7.64 0.71
CA ARG A 9 11.79 -6.65 1.68
C ARG A 9 11.26 -5.44 0.94
N GLY A 10 10.18 -4.89 1.43
CA GLY A 10 9.58 -3.74 0.79
C GLY A 10 8.70 -4.08 -0.39
N ASP A 11 8.31 -5.34 -0.51
CA ASP A 11 7.41 -5.80 -1.55
C ASP A 11 6.01 -5.91 -0.96
N LEU A 12 5.04 -5.23 -1.57
CA LEU A 12 3.65 -5.27 -1.11
C LEU A 12 3.09 -6.69 -1.15
N ALA A 13 3.42 -7.45 -2.17
CA ALA A 13 2.96 -8.83 -2.28
C ALA A 13 3.45 -9.66 -1.10
N ALA A 14 4.70 -9.49 -0.72
CA ALA A 14 5.26 -10.20 0.42
C ALA A 14 4.56 -9.81 1.73
N GLU A 15 4.25 -8.53 1.90
CA GLU A 15 3.55 -8.09 3.10
C GLU A 15 2.12 -8.60 3.15
N LEU A 16 1.45 -8.70 2.01
CA LEU A 16 0.13 -9.29 1.96
C LEU A 16 0.15 -10.77 2.32
N ILE A 17 1.16 -11.49 1.85
CA ILE A 17 1.33 -12.90 2.23
C ILE A 17 1.56 -13.01 3.73
N SER A 18 2.42 -12.16 4.28
CA SER A 18 2.68 -12.15 5.72
C SER A 18 1.41 -11.86 6.52
N ALA A 19 0.59 -10.94 6.05
CA ALA A 19 -0.67 -10.61 6.70
C ALA A 19 -1.62 -11.82 6.71
N ARG A 20 -1.67 -12.55 5.61
CA ARG A 20 -2.51 -13.74 5.53
C ARG A 20 -2.04 -14.84 6.47
N LEU A 21 -0.74 -15.01 6.58
CA LEU A 21 -0.17 -15.99 7.52
C LEU A 21 -0.45 -15.58 8.97
N MET A 22 -0.36 -14.30 9.25
CA MET A 22 -0.65 -13.79 10.58
C MET A 22 -2.11 -14.00 10.95
N ARG A 23 -3.01 -13.91 9.99
CA ARG A 23 -4.42 -14.22 10.19
C ARG A 23 -4.60 -15.64 10.70
N GLU A 24 -3.93 -16.59 10.10
CA GLU A 24 -4.06 -17.99 10.51
C GLU A 24 -3.59 -18.21 11.93
N ALA A 25 -2.55 -17.50 12.34
CA ALA A 25 -2.01 -17.64 13.69
C ALA A 25 -2.86 -16.92 14.73
N SER A 26 -3.51 -15.82 14.37
CA SER A 26 -4.24 -14.99 15.32
C SER A 26 -5.75 -15.19 15.33
N GLY A 27 -6.28 -15.88 14.33
CA GLY A 27 -7.71 -16.09 14.22
C GLY A 27 -8.49 -14.90 13.66
N ILE A 28 -7.81 -13.86 13.23
CA ILE A 28 -8.48 -12.69 12.65
C ILE A 28 -8.87 -13.00 11.19
N LEU A 29 -10.13 -12.81 10.85
CA LEU A 29 -10.57 -12.97 9.48
C LEU A 29 -10.06 -11.81 8.65
N LEU A 30 -9.33 -12.11 7.59
CA LEU A 30 -8.78 -11.10 6.71
C LEU A 30 -9.51 -11.14 5.37
N GLY A 31 -10.13 -10.02 5.01
CA GLY A 31 -10.78 -9.84 3.72
C GLY A 31 -10.14 -8.72 2.95
N GLY A 32 -10.74 -8.39 1.82
CA GLY A 32 -10.32 -7.26 1.01
C GLY A 32 -9.80 -7.67 -0.35
N GLU A 33 -9.54 -6.67 -1.16
CA GLU A 33 -9.05 -6.85 -2.51
C GLU A 33 -7.71 -6.16 -2.70
N ALA A 34 -6.84 -6.78 -3.45
CA ALA A 34 -5.58 -6.17 -3.83
C ALA A 34 -5.43 -6.32 -5.33
N ALA A 35 -5.12 -5.24 -5.99
CA ALA A 35 -4.89 -5.27 -7.43
C ALA A 35 -3.69 -6.15 -7.73
N GLU A 36 -3.92 -7.21 -8.49
CA GLU A 36 -2.88 -8.18 -8.77
C GLU A 36 -1.82 -7.68 -9.74
N SER A 37 -2.20 -6.78 -10.60
CA SER A 37 -1.28 -6.29 -11.63
C SER A 37 -0.68 -4.94 -11.30
N LEU A 38 -0.69 -4.56 -10.04
CA LEU A 38 -0.18 -3.29 -9.64
C LEU A 38 1.34 -3.26 -9.73
N GLN A 39 1.85 -2.40 -10.58
CA GLN A 39 3.28 -2.23 -10.73
C GLN A 39 3.69 -0.84 -10.28
N LEU A 40 4.46 -0.78 -9.23
CA LEU A 40 4.97 0.47 -8.68
C LEU A 40 6.48 0.48 -8.75
N PRO A 41 7.09 1.64 -9.00
CA PRO A 41 8.53 1.73 -8.87
C PRO A 41 8.96 1.32 -7.46
N HIS A 42 10.10 0.68 -7.35
CA HIS A 42 10.59 0.20 -6.06
C HIS A 42 10.66 1.33 -5.02
N ALA A 43 11.06 2.52 -5.43
CA ALA A 43 11.15 3.66 -4.52
C ALA A 43 9.80 4.06 -3.92
N VAL A 44 8.71 3.74 -4.61
CA VAL A 44 7.35 3.99 -4.12
C VAL A 44 6.85 2.78 -3.34
N GLU A 45 7.08 1.60 -3.86
CA GLU A 45 6.56 0.39 -3.25
C GLU A 45 7.18 0.08 -1.89
N ALA A 46 8.47 0.26 -1.74
CA ALA A 46 9.15 -0.11 -0.50
C ALA A 46 8.61 0.63 0.74
N PRO A 47 8.45 1.96 0.70
CA PRO A 47 7.84 2.65 1.85
C PRO A 47 6.40 2.21 2.10
N LEU A 48 5.63 1.96 1.04
CA LEU A 48 4.24 1.53 1.18
C LEU A 48 4.14 0.14 1.81
N ALA A 49 5.07 -0.74 1.50
CA ALA A 49 5.12 -2.05 2.12
C ALA A 49 5.37 -1.95 3.62
N LEU A 50 6.22 -1.02 4.04
CA LEU A 50 6.48 -0.79 5.46
C LEU A 50 5.26 -0.21 6.15
N VAL A 51 4.52 0.68 5.48
CA VAL A 51 3.27 1.21 6.02
C VAL A 51 2.26 0.08 6.22
N LEU A 52 2.13 -0.80 5.24
CA LEU A 52 1.22 -1.94 5.36
C LEU A 52 1.63 -2.85 6.51
N ARG A 53 2.93 -3.12 6.65
CA ARG A 53 3.42 -3.94 7.75
C ARG A 53 3.06 -3.32 9.10
N GLU A 54 3.27 -2.02 9.24
CA GLU A 54 2.98 -1.35 10.49
C GLU A 54 1.48 -1.36 10.80
N ALA A 55 0.64 -1.15 9.78
CA ALA A 55 -0.80 -1.18 9.95
C ALA A 55 -1.28 -2.57 10.38
N VAL A 56 -0.76 -3.62 9.77
CA VAL A 56 -1.11 -4.99 10.12
C VAL A 56 -0.60 -5.35 11.52
N THR A 57 0.59 -4.89 11.85
CA THR A 57 1.15 -5.09 13.19
C THR A 57 0.28 -4.45 14.26
N ASN A 58 -0.24 -3.27 13.99
CA ASN A 58 -1.15 -2.60 14.92
C ASN A 58 -2.41 -3.40 15.15
N ILE A 59 -2.97 -3.98 14.10
CA ILE A 59 -4.15 -4.82 14.23
C ILE A 59 -3.83 -6.02 15.14
N HIS A 60 -2.72 -6.66 14.86
CA HIS A 60 -2.35 -7.87 15.59
C HIS A 60 -2.05 -7.60 17.06
N ARG A 61 -1.36 -6.51 17.36
CA ARG A 61 -0.91 -6.23 18.74
C ARG A 61 -1.94 -5.52 19.60
N HIS A 62 -2.75 -4.66 19.03
CA HIS A 62 -3.49 -3.70 19.84
C HIS A 62 -4.98 -3.68 19.60
N ALA A 63 -5.45 -4.16 18.47
CA ALA A 63 -6.82 -3.91 18.09
C ALA A 63 -7.84 -4.83 18.75
N ARG A 64 -7.43 -6.04 19.12
CA ARG A 64 -8.37 -7.08 19.58
C ARG A 64 -9.47 -7.30 18.56
N ALA A 65 -9.11 -7.25 17.30
CA ALA A 65 -10.05 -7.39 16.22
C ALA A 65 -10.38 -8.84 15.93
N THR A 66 -11.55 -9.08 15.39
CA THR A 66 -11.93 -10.37 14.85
C THR A 66 -11.92 -10.35 13.34
N GLU A 67 -12.02 -9.16 12.74
CA GLU A 67 -12.01 -8.98 11.30
C GLU A 67 -11.13 -7.82 10.90
N ALA A 68 -10.48 -7.97 9.77
CA ALA A 68 -9.69 -6.91 9.17
C ALA A 68 -9.85 -6.96 7.66
N ARG A 69 -9.64 -5.83 7.00
CA ARG A 69 -9.70 -5.75 5.54
C ARG A 69 -8.52 -4.96 5.04
N ILE A 70 -7.96 -5.42 3.94
CA ILE A 70 -6.90 -4.71 3.22
C ILE A 70 -7.38 -4.52 1.80
N GLU A 71 -7.46 -3.27 1.36
CA GLU A 71 -7.88 -2.95 0.01
C GLU A 71 -6.80 -2.12 -0.65
N ILE A 72 -6.34 -2.55 -1.81
CA ILE A 72 -5.30 -1.88 -2.55
C ILE A 72 -5.76 -1.70 -3.99
N SER A 73 -5.70 -0.48 -4.48
CA SER A 73 -6.10 -0.18 -5.85
C SER A 73 -5.25 0.95 -6.40
N SER A 74 -5.31 1.12 -7.71
CA SER A 74 -4.67 2.23 -8.38
C SER A 74 -5.58 2.69 -9.50
N GLU A 75 -6.00 3.93 -9.43
CA GLU A 75 -6.88 4.53 -10.43
C GLU A 75 -6.46 5.95 -10.71
N GLU A 76 -6.50 6.31 -11.98
CA GLU A 76 -6.29 7.69 -12.39
C GLU A 76 -5.03 8.34 -11.83
N GLY A 77 -3.95 7.57 -11.78
CA GLY A 77 -2.68 8.10 -11.30
C GLY A 77 -2.58 8.19 -9.80
N GLU A 78 -3.47 7.55 -9.07
CA GLU A 78 -3.41 7.54 -7.61
C GLU A 78 -3.43 6.11 -7.09
N PHE A 79 -2.47 5.78 -6.25
CA PHE A 79 -2.46 4.53 -5.50
C PHE A 79 -3.25 4.74 -4.22
N ARG A 80 -4.10 3.79 -3.89
CA ARG A 80 -4.85 3.81 -2.64
C ARG A 80 -4.68 2.51 -1.89
N MET A 81 -4.49 2.63 -0.59
CA MET A 81 -4.44 1.48 0.30
C MET A 81 -5.26 1.79 1.54
N ARG A 82 -6.15 0.89 1.87
CA ARG A 82 -6.99 1.04 3.04
C ARG A 82 -6.89 -0.21 3.89
N VAL A 83 -6.54 -0.02 5.14
CA VAL A 83 -6.44 -1.12 6.11
C VAL A 83 -7.40 -0.80 7.24
N SER A 84 -8.34 -1.68 7.48
CA SER A 84 -9.35 -1.46 8.52
C SER A 84 -9.53 -2.70 9.38
N ASP A 85 -9.97 -2.48 10.61
CA ASP A 85 -10.30 -3.55 11.54
C ASP A 85 -11.49 -3.15 12.39
N ASN A 86 -12.11 -4.15 13.00
CA ASN A 86 -13.25 -3.96 13.89
C ASN A 86 -12.87 -4.04 15.36
N GLY A 87 -11.65 -3.72 15.68
CA GLY A 87 -11.14 -3.86 17.04
C GLY A 87 -11.47 -2.70 17.97
N CYS A 88 -10.61 -2.48 18.93
CA CYS A 88 -10.90 -1.52 20.01
C CYS A 88 -10.73 -0.05 19.60
N GLY A 89 -10.11 0.25 18.48
CA GLY A 89 -9.88 1.63 18.10
C GLY A 89 -9.01 2.37 19.09
N GLY A 90 -9.11 3.69 19.05
CA GLY A 90 -8.34 4.52 19.97
C GLY A 90 -6.85 4.60 19.66
N LEU A 91 -6.48 4.33 18.40
CA LEU A 91 -5.09 4.41 17.99
C LEU A 91 -4.59 5.85 18.12
N ALA A 92 -3.48 6.03 18.82
CA ALA A 92 -2.93 7.36 19.03
C ALA A 92 -2.40 7.95 17.73
N ALA A 93 -2.92 9.11 17.37
CA ALA A 93 -2.53 9.77 16.11
C ALA A 93 -1.08 10.19 16.08
N HIS A 94 -0.42 10.23 17.23
CA HIS A 94 0.96 10.67 17.34
C HIS A 94 1.89 9.60 17.92
N GLY A 95 1.45 8.33 17.90
CA GLY A 95 2.31 7.25 18.32
C GLY A 95 3.48 7.06 17.35
N ASN A 96 4.52 6.39 17.82
CA ASN A 96 5.74 6.22 17.00
C ASN A 96 5.47 5.53 15.68
N GLY A 97 4.65 4.48 15.68
CA GLY A 97 4.34 3.77 14.44
C GLY A 97 3.55 4.65 13.46
N VAL A 98 2.60 5.41 13.99
CA VAL A 98 1.78 6.30 13.16
C VAL A 98 2.65 7.41 12.57
N SER A 99 3.51 8.00 13.36
CA SER A 99 4.42 9.05 12.87
C SER A 99 5.30 8.52 11.75
N GLY A 100 5.83 7.33 11.89
CA GLY A 100 6.64 6.71 10.84
C GLY A 100 5.87 6.46 9.57
N MET A 101 4.62 5.99 9.69
CA MET A 101 3.76 5.81 8.53
C MET A 101 3.51 7.14 7.82
N ARG A 102 3.20 8.18 8.57
CA ARG A 102 2.93 9.48 7.99
C ARG A 102 4.15 10.04 7.25
N GLU A 103 5.32 9.90 7.84
CA GLU A 103 6.54 10.40 7.21
C GLU A 103 6.82 9.67 5.89
N ARG A 104 6.66 8.36 5.87
CA ARG A 104 6.88 7.60 4.66
C ARG A 104 5.92 7.98 3.54
N VAL A 105 4.64 8.13 3.88
CA VAL A 105 3.64 8.51 2.90
C VAL A 105 3.85 9.94 2.42
N ARG A 106 4.18 10.84 3.34
CA ARG A 106 4.44 12.23 2.99
C ARG A 106 5.64 12.36 2.06
N ALA A 107 6.67 11.57 2.29
CA ALA A 107 7.84 11.59 1.42
C ALA A 107 7.52 11.17 -0.01
N LEU A 108 6.44 10.44 -0.20
CA LEU A 108 5.96 10.05 -1.52
C LEU A 108 4.98 11.07 -2.12
N GLY A 109 4.77 12.18 -1.44
CA GLY A 109 3.79 13.16 -1.88
C GLY A 109 2.35 12.77 -1.60
N GLY A 110 2.15 11.79 -0.74
CA GLY A 110 0.83 11.28 -0.44
C GLY A 110 0.26 11.75 0.88
N THR A 111 -0.90 11.22 1.21
CA THR A 111 -1.61 11.53 2.44
C THR A 111 -1.97 10.24 3.18
N LEU A 112 -1.95 10.31 4.49
CA LEU A 112 -2.37 9.22 5.34
C LEU A 112 -3.42 9.74 6.32
N ALA A 113 -4.58 9.11 6.33
CA ALA A 113 -5.66 9.45 7.23
C ALA A 113 -5.93 8.29 8.16
N ILE A 114 -6.17 8.59 9.43
CA ILE A 114 -6.50 7.57 10.43
C ILE A 114 -7.82 7.95 11.08
N ASP A 115 -8.72 6.98 11.07
CA ASP A 115 -9.99 7.09 11.75
C ASP A 115 -10.05 5.94 12.75
N SER A 116 -9.96 6.26 14.03
CA SER A 116 -9.84 5.24 15.07
C SER A 116 -10.62 5.60 16.32
N PRO A 117 -11.95 5.72 16.19
CA PRO A 117 -12.78 6.02 17.37
C PRO A 117 -12.70 4.87 18.36
N VAL A 118 -12.71 5.21 19.64
CA VAL A 118 -12.65 4.21 20.70
C VAL A 118 -13.80 3.22 20.54
N ARG A 119 -13.48 1.94 20.58
CA ARG A 119 -14.44 0.82 20.46
C ARG A 119 -15.09 0.65 19.10
N LYS A 120 -14.62 1.37 18.09
CA LYS A 120 -15.20 1.28 16.75
C LYS A 120 -14.20 0.90 15.68
N GLY A 121 -13.09 0.30 16.09
CA GLY A 121 -12.09 -0.14 15.14
C GLY A 121 -11.23 0.98 14.62
N THR A 122 -10.38 0.64 13.68
CA THR A 122 -9.42 1.57 13.08
C THR A 122 -9.46 1.43 11.58
N THR A 123 -9.42 2.56 10.89
CA THR A 123 -9.25 2.60 9.44
C THR A 123 -8.08 3.50 9.11
N ILE A 124 -7.12 2.97 8.38
CA ILE A 124 -5.97 3.73 7.90
C ILE A 124 -6.09 3.81 6.38
N THR A 125 -6.12 5.01 5.85
CA THR A 125 -6.26 5.23 4.42
C THR A 125 -5.04 5.96 3.90
N VAL A 126 -4.41 5.40 2.88
CA VAL A 126 -3.24 5.96 2.23
C VAL A 126 -3.58 6.28 0.79
N ALA A 127 -3.19 7.47 0.34
CA ALA A 127 -3.35 7.86 -1.04
C ALA A 127 -2.03 8.48 -1.49
N VAL A 128 -1.48 7.97 -2.58
CA VAL A 128 -0.19 8.41 -3.09
C VAL A 128 -0.31 8.65 -4.59
N PRO A 129 0.07 9.83 -5.08
CA PRO A 129 0.09 10.04 -6.51
C PRO A 129 1.19 9.19 -7.14
N VAL A 130 0.85 8.48 -8.18
CA VAL A 130 1.82 7.68 -8.93
C VAL A 130 1.73 8.09 -10.39
N ALA A 131 2.87 8.12 -11.05
CA ALA A 131 2.86 8.44 -12.46
C ALA A 131 2.10 7.34 -13.19
N ALA A 132 1.20 7.74 -14.07
CA ALA A 132 0.53 6.78 -14.92
C ALA A 132 1.60 6.04 -15.73
N PRO A 133 1.49 4.73 -15.88
CA PRO A 133 2.45 4.03 -16.71
C PRO A 133 2.39 4.59 -18.12
N VAL A 134 3.52 5.06 -18.58
CA VAL A 134 3.60 5.56 -19.95
C VAL A 134 3.48 4.37 -20.89
N PRO A 135 2.51 4.37 -21.81
CA PRO A 135 2.43 3.28 -22.76
C PRO A 135 3.72 3.24 -23.55
N ALA A 136 4.41 2.13 -23.47
CA ALA A 136 5.72 2.01 -24.09
C ALA A 136 5.66 2.29 -25.59
N ALA A 137 4.57 2.00 -26.21
CA ALA A 137 4.44 2.16 -27.64
C ALA A 137 4.28 3.61 -28.06
N ALA A 138 3.63 4.41 -27.25
CA ALA A 138 3.29 5.77 -27.65
C ALA A 138 4.49 6.67 -27.79
N GLY A 139 5.46 6.48 -26.96
CA GLY A 139 6.60 7.37 -26.96
C GLY A 139 7.55 7.20 -28.11
N ARG A 140 7.52 6.07 -28.76
CA ARG A 140 8.49 5.81 -29.81
C ARG A 140 8.00 6.15 -31.19
N ASP A 141 6.73 6.01 -31.35
CA ASP A 141 6.15 6.23 -32.66
C ASP A 141 6.05 7.69 -32.97
N ALA A 142 6.23 8.50 -32.00
CA ALA A 142 6.19 9.94 -32.23
C ALA A 142 7.50 10.48 -32.74
N HIS A 143 8.35 9.67 -33.21
CA HIS A 143 9.58 10.16 -33.76
C HIS A 143 9.31 11.03 -34.97
N PRO A 144 9.62 12.30 -34.91
CA PRO A 144 9.36 13.16 -36.05
C PRO A 144 10.19 12.70 -37.21
N GLN A 145 9.50 12.49 -38.28
CA GLN A 145 10.18 12.20 -39.50
C GLN A 145 11.01 13.41 -39.87
N PRO A 146 12.23 13.22 -40.21
CA PRO A 146 12.98 14.31 -40.77
C PRO A 146 12.23 14.73 -41.99
N VAL A 147 11.80 15.92 -41.98
CA VAL A 147 11.16 16.45 -43.11
C VAL A 147 12.15 16.36 -44.23
N GLY A 148 11.88 15.52 -45.13
CA GLY A 148 12.71 15.45 -46.27
C GLY A 148 12.85 16.84 -46.76
N SER A 149 14.00 17.36 -46.76
CA SER A 149 14.17 18.67 -47.25
C SER A 149 13.72 18.63 -48.67
N ALA A 150 12.73 19.31 -48.91
CA ALA A 150 12.29 19.44 -50.25
C ALA A 150 13.27 20.25 -50.98
N ALA A 151 14.24 20.07 -51.22
CA ALA A 151 15.09 20.99 -51.95
C ALA A 151 14.54 21.33 -53.26
#